data_abe35e8c57091582a7cf58505790b2c5
#
_entry.id   abe35e8c57091582a7cf58505790b2c5
#
_cell.length_a   1.000
_cell.length_b   1.000
_cell.length_c   1.000
_cell.angle_alpha   90.00
_cell.angle_beta   90.00
_cell.angle_gamma   90.00
#
_symmetry.space_group_name_H-M   'P 1'
#
loop_
_entity.id
_entity.type
_entity.pdbx_description
1 polymer ?
#
loop_
_entity_poly.entity_id
_entity_poly.type
_entity_poly.pdbx_seq_one_letter_code
_entity_poly.pdbx_strand_id
1 'polypeptide(L)'
;HIFGYTCINDVTAAEIIGKDPTFAQWTRAKSFNGFGVFGPVIATDLDPMGLRIKTVLNGEVRQDYPVSDMVFPPAMLVSLISRDMTLLPGDVIACGTSIGVGAMKEPSNTVEVTIDGVGTLRNIFQQ
;
A
#
# COMPACT_ATOMS: atom_id res chain seq x y z
N HIS A 1 10.52 -0.51 17.39
CA HIS A 1 11.15 -1.14 16.22
C HIS A 1 10.69 -0.56 14.88
N ILE A 2 9.67 0.31 14.90
CA ILE A 2 9.23 1.01 13.68
C ILE A 2 10.11 2.26 13.52
N PHE A 3 10.77 2.38 12.36
CA PHE A 3 11.59 3.55 12.05
C PHE A 3 10.71 4.72 11.60
N GLY A 4 9.68 4.47 10.81
CA GLY A 4 8.77 5.50 10.31
C GLY A 4 7.71 4.96 9.37
N TYR A 5 6.96 5.86 8.76
CA TYR A 5 5.82 5.57 7.89
C TYR A 5 6.00 6.24 6.53
N THR A 6 5.49 5.59 5.50
CA THR A 6 5.53 6.09 4.12
C THR A 6 4.24 5.71 3.40
N CYS A 7 3.92 6.39 2.31
CA CYS A 7 2.85 5.93 1.43
C CYS A 7 3.33 4.71 0.63
N ILE A 8 2.43 3.76 0.38
CA ILE A 8 2.68 2.66 -0.55
C ILE A 8 1.50 2.51 -1.52
N ASN A 9 1.81 2.25 -2.77
CA ASN A 9 0.84 1.81 -3.76
C ASN A 9 1.08 0.32 -4.05
N ASP A 10 0.26 -0.54 -3.45
CA ASP A 10 0.33 -1.98 -3.57
C ASP A 10 -0.32 -2.45 -4.88
N VAL A 11 0.34 -2.13 -6.00
CA VAL A 11 -0.13 -2.48 -7.35
C VAL A 11 -0.24 -3.99 -7.49
N THR A 12 -1.35 -4.43 -8.04
CA THR A 12 -1.66 -5.86 -8.14
C THR A 12 -2.18 -6.20 -9.53
N ALA A 13 -1.55 -7.17 -10.19
CA ALA A 13 -2.06 -7.78 -11.43
C ALA A 13 -3.21 -8.75 -11.08
N ALA A 14 -4.41 -8.20 -10.87
CA ALA A 14 -5.57 -8.92 -10.35
C ALA A 14 -5.96 -10.14 -11.19
N GLU A 15 -5.79 -10.08 -12.52
CA GLU A 15 -6.07 -11.20 -13.42
C GLU A 15 -5.23 -12.44 -13.14
N ILE A 16 -4.02 -12.26 -12.59
CA ILE A 16 -3.12 -13.38 -12.25
C ILE A 16 -3.61 -14.14 -11.03
N ILE A 17 -4.20 -13.44 -10.06
CA ILE A 17 -4.71 -14.06 -8.83
C ILE A 17 -5.81 -15.07 -9.16
N GLY A 18 -6.70 -14.73 -10.08
CA GLY A 18 -7.87 -15.55 -10.42
C GLY A 18 -7.61 -16.63 -11.48
N LYS A 19 -6.41 -16.73 -12.06
CA LYS A 19 -6.10 -17.71 -13.11
C LYS A 19 -6.17 -19.15 -12.64
N ASP A 20 -5.77 -19.40 -11.41
CA ASP A 20 -5.86 -20.72 -10.78
C ASP A 20 -6.69 -20.58 -9.50
N PRO A 21 -7.94 -21.04 -9.50
CA PRO A 21 -8.80 -20.93 -8.33
C PRO A 21 -8.35 -21.81 -7.16
N THR A 22 -7.48 -22.78 -7.40
CA THR A 22 -6.97 -23.69 -6.35
C THR A 22 -5.74 -23.14 -5.65
N PHE A 23 -5.01 -22.21 -6.31
CA PHE A 23 -3.79 -21.64 -5.75
C PHE A 23 -3.59 -20.18 -6.20
N ALA A 24 -4.03 -19.24 -5.38
CA ALA A 24 -3.93 -17.82 -5.67
C ALA A 24 -2.46 -17.35 -5.71
N GLN A 25 -2.07 -16.75 -6.84
CA GLN A 25 -0.70 -16.33 -7.13
C GLN A 25 -0.39 -14.91 -6.60
N TRP A 26 -0.61 -14.66 -5.30
CA TRP A 26 -0.45 -13.33 -4.70
C TRP A 26 0.96 -12.76 -4.88
N THR A 27 1.99 -13.52 -4.54
CA THR A 27 3.37 -13.07 -4.67
C THR A 27 3.68 -12.68 -6.11
N ARG A 28 3.33 -13.53 -7.08
CA ARG A 28 3.54 -13.24 -8.50
C ARG A 28 2.79 -11.99 -8.95
N ALA A 29 1.53 -11.84 -8.51
CA ALA A 29 0.68 -10.71 -8.90
C ALA A 29 1.19 -9.35 -8.40
N LYS A 30 2.03 -9.34 -7.36
CA LYS A 30 2.58 -8.12 -6.74
C LYS A 30 4.07 -7.89 -7.05
N SER A 31 4.75 -8.80 -7.74
CA SER A 31 6.21 -8.77 -7.91
C SER A 31 6.68 -8.35 -9.30
N PHE A 32 5.84 -7.71 -10.10
CA PHE A 32 6.27 -7.15 -11.38
C PHE A 32 7.17 -5.94 -11.18
N ASN A 33 8.06 -5.70 -12.14
CA ASN A 33 8.88 -4.50 -12.14
C ASN A 33 8.02 -3.23 -12.06
N GLY A 34 8.35 -2.33 -11.14
CA GLY A 34 7.58 -1.11 -10.89
C GLY A 34 6.34 -1.28 -10.00
N PHE A 35 6.09 -2.48 -9.47
CA PHE A 35 5.06 -2.72 -8.45
C PHE A 35 5.64 -2.50 -7.04
N GLY A 36 4.76 -2.33 -6.04
CA GLY A 36 5.18 -2.09 -4.66
C GLY A 36 5.87 -0.72 -4.47
N VAL A 37 5.40 0.29 -5.17
CA VAL A 37 5.99 1.64 -5.12
C VAL A 37 5.70 2.29 -3.78
N PHE A 38 6.71 2.85 -3.12
CA PHE A 38 6.54 3.56 -1.86
C PHE A 38 7.37 4.86 -1.83
N GLY A 39 6.96 5.81 -1.00
CA GLY A 39 7.52 7.16 -0.88
C GLY A 39 6.42 8.16 -0.49
N PRO A 40 6.60 9.48 -0.69
CA PRO A 40 7.78 10.15 -1.23
C PRO A 40 8.92 10.29 -0.20
N VAL A 41 8.60 10.18 1.08
CA VAL A 41 9.53 10.26 2.22
C VAL A 41 9.17 9.23 3.27
N ILE A 42 10.05 9.01 4.23
CA ILE A 42 9.74 8.30 5.48
C ILE A 42 9.59 9.35 6.57
N ALA A 43 8.40 9.43 7.15
CA ALA A 43 8.12 10.33 8.28
C ALA A 43 8.27 9.55 9.60
N THR A 44 9.07 10.06 10.52
CA THR A 44 9.49 9.35 11.74
C THR A 44 8.71 9.77 13.00
N ASP A 45 8.23 11.00 13.05
CA ASP A 45 7.59 11.58 14.24
C ASP A 45 6.07 11.73 14.06
N LEU A 46 5.39 10.61 13.77
CA LEU A 46 3.95 10.57 13.52
C LEU A 46 3.25 9.57 14.45
N ASP A 47 2.05 9.93 14.91
CA ASP A 47 1.07 8.95 15.36
C ASP A 47 0.24 8.46 14.16
N PRO A 48 0.44 7.23 13.68
CA PRO A 48 -0.23 6.75 12.49
C PRO A 48 -1.75 6.64 12.67
N MET A 49 -2.24 6.42 13.89
CA MET A 49 -3.67 6.19 14.14
C MET A 49 -4.52 7.45 13.98
N GLY A 50 -3.91 8.63 14.05
CA GLY A 50 -4.57 9.91 13.81
C GLY A 50 -4.63 10.35 12.34
N LEU A 51 -4.03 9.59 11.42
CA LEU A 51 -3.86 9.97 10.01
C LEU A 51 -5.02 9.51 9.12
N ARG A 52 -5.12 10.13 7.94
CA ARG A 52 -6.02 9.71 6.86
C ARG A 52 -5.23 9.31 5.63
N ILE A 53 -5.77 8.36 4.90
CA ILE A 53 -5.24 7.90 3.61
C ILE A 53 -6.24 8.25 2.52
N LYS A 54 -5.76 8.92 1.47
CA LYS A 54 -6.55 9.25 0.29
C LYS A 54 -5.87 8.69 -0.95
N THR A 55 -6.63 7.97 -1.77
CA THR A 55 -6.17 7.48 -3.08
C THR A 55 -6.97 8.12 -4.18
N VAL A 56 -6.27 8.65 -5.19
CA VAL A 56 -6.86 9.25 -6.39
C VAL A 56 -6.35 8.48 -7.60
N LEU A 57 -7.24 8.05 -8.47
CA LEU A 57 -6.95 7.42 -9.75
C LEU A 57 -7.51 8.28 -10.88
N ASN A 58 -6.65 8.75 -11.77
CA ASN A 58 -7.03 9.59 -12.92
C ASN A 58 -7.90 10.81 -12.54
N GLY A 59 -7.59 11.45 -11.40
CA GLY A 59 -8.34 12.59 -10.87
C GLY A 59 -9.59 12.25 -10.06
N GLU A 60 -10.00 10.98 -10.01
CA GLU A 60 -11.15 10.52 -9.21
C GLU A 60 -10.71 10.00 -7.85
N VAL A 61 -11.35 10.45 -6.79
CA VAL A 61 -11.13 9.92 -5.43
C VAL A 61 -11.68 8.50 -5.36
N ARG A 62 -10.82 7.53 -5.11
CA ARG A 62 -11.18 6.11 -4.97
C ARG A 62 -11.29 5.68 -3.52
N GLN A 63 -10.39 6.20 -2.69
CA GLN A 63 -10.34 5.90 -1.26
C GLN A 63 -10.12 7.19 -0.47
N ASP A 64 -10.78 7.29 0.68
CA ASP A 64 -10.58 8.35 1.66
C ASP A 64 -11.05 7.83 3.03
N TYR A 65 -10.12 7.35 3.84
CA TYR A 65 -10.44 6.68 5.11
C TYR A 65 -9.37 6.97 6.18
N PRO A 66 -9.73 6.92 7.48
CA PRO A 66 -8.77 7.07 8.55
C PRO A 66 -7.94 5.79 8.72
N VAL A 67 -6.69 5.92 9.14
CA VAL A 67 -5.82 4.78 9.47
C VAL A 67 -6.42 3.95 10.60
N SER A 68 -7.21 4.55 11.48
CA SER A 68 -7.92 3.86 12.57
C SER A 68 -8.93 2.78 12.11
N ASP A 69 -9.27 2.72 10.81
CA ASP A 69 -10.07 1.63 10.24
C ASP A 69 -9.30 0.28 10.18
N MET A 70 -8.00 0.30 10.42
CA MET A 70 -7.19 -0.92 10.45
C MET A 70 -7.66 -1.86 11.56
N VAL A 71 -7.78 -3.16 11.23
CA VAL A 71 -8.08 -4.22 12.22
C VAL A 71 -6.92 -4.37 13.20
N PHE A 72 -5.69 -4.33 12.72
CA PHE A 72 -4.47 -4.40 13.52
C PHE A 72 -3.63 -3.13 13.32
N PRO A 73 -3.33 -2.38 14.39
CA PRO A 73 -2.41 -1.24 14.29
C PRO A 73 -1.02 -1.66 13.78
N PRO A 74 -0.24 -0.74 13.18
CA PRO A 74 1.09 -1.06 12.62
C PRO A 74 2.03 -1.75 13.62
N ALA A 75 2.06 -1.32 14.87
CA ALA A 75 2.88 -1.95 15.91
C ALA A 75 2.50 -3.41 16.18
N MET A 76 1.20 -3.73 16.09
CA MET A 76 0.72 -5.10 16.24
C MET A 76 1.11 -5.96 15.03
N LEU A 77 1.05 -5.41 13.81
CA LEU A 77 1.51 -6.12 12.60
C LEU A 77 2.99 -6.50 12.71
N VAL A 78 3.86 -5.56 13.14
CA VAL A 78 5.27 -5.85 13.40
C VAL A 78 5.43 -6.98 14.42
N SER A 79 4.69 -6.93 15.53
CA SER A 79 4.73 -7.96 16.57
C SER A 79 4.27 -9.32 16.07
N LEU A 80 3.22 -9.38 15.27
CA LEU A 80 2.68 -10.65 14.74
C LEU A 80 3.64 -11.26 13.71
N ILE A 81 4.08 -10.48 12.72
CA ILE A 81 4.96 -10.94 11.65
C ILE A 81 6.31 -11.43 12.21
N SER A 82 6.86 -10.71 13.21
CA SER A 82 8.15 -11.06 13.81
C SER A 82 8.16 -12.38 14.61
N ARG A 83 6.99 -12.96 14.87
CA ARG A 83 6.89 -14.31 15.47
C ARG A 83 7.15 -15.42 14.45
N ASP A 84 6.83 -15.16 13.19
CA ASP A 84 6.88 -16.14 12.12
C ASP A 84 8.14 -15.98 11.24
N MET A 85 8.67 -14.74 11.13
CA MET A 85 9.86 -14.47 10.32
C MET A 85 10.74 -13.39 10.94
N THR A 86 12.02 -13.44 10.63
CA THR A 86 12.98 -12.39 11.03
C THR A 86 12.73 -11.11 10.24
N LEU A 87 12.50 -10.01 10.93
CA LEU A 87 12.45 -8.68 10.34
C LEU A 87 13.80 -8.00 10.46
N LEU A 88 14.28 -7.39 9.39
CA LEU A 88 15.55 -6.69 9.30
C LEU A 88 15.33 -5.18 9.15
N PRO A 89 16.31 -4.34 9.55
CA PRO A 89 16.29 -2.93 9.22
C PRO A 89 16.18 -2.72 7.70
N GLY A 90 15.21 -1.93 7.28
CA GLY A 90 14.90 -1.69 5.86
C GLY A 90 13.72 -2.51 5.32
N ASP A 91 13.20 -3.47 6.06
CA ASP A 91 11.96 -4.16 5.68
C ASP A 91 10.78 -3.19 5.67
N VAL A 92 9.94 -3.32 4.64
CA VAL A 92 8.72 -2.53 4.46
C VAL A 92 7.50 -3.43 4.63
N ILE A 93 6.59 -3.06 5.53
CA ILE A 93 5.35 -3.77 5.77
C ILE A 93 4.21 -2.99 5.11
N ALA A 94 3.59 -3.59 4.09
CA ALA A 94 2.35 -3.10 3.52
C ALA A 94 1.20 -3.45 4.46
N CYS A 95 0.63 -2.43 5.11
CA CYS A 95 -0.35 -2.62 6.18
C CYS A 95 -1.77 -2.99 5.70
N GLY A 96 -1.95 -3.20 4.40
CA GLY A 96 -3.25 -3.47 3.81
C GLY A 96 -3.98 -2.21 3.36
N THR A 97 -5.22 -2.38 2.94
CA THR A 97 -6.03 -1.29 2.38
C THR A 97 -7.50 -1.44 2.78
N SER A 98 -8.23 -0.33 2.81
CA SER A 98 -9.68 -0.31 2.94
C SER A 98 -10.37 -0.50 1.59
N ILE A 99 -11.69 -0.45 1.58
CA ILE A 99 -12.52 -0.55 0.37
C ILE A 99 -12.26 0.61 -0.61
N GLY A 100 -12.70 0.47 -1.86
CA GLY A 100 -12.65 1.53 -2.86
C GLY A 100 -11.44 1.48 -3.79
N VAL A 101 -10.67 0.39 -3.79
CA VAL A 101 -9.59 0.17 -4.77
C VAL A 101 -10.09 0.32 -6.20
N GLY A 102 -9.25 0.88 -7.07
CA GLY A 102 -9.55 1.08 -8.48
C GLY A 102 -8.76 0.15 -9.39
N ALA A 103 -9.29 -0.11 -10.59
CA ALA A 103 -8.55 -0.77 -11.65
C ALA A 103 -8.05 0.25 -12.67
N MET A 104 -6.79 0.16 -13.05
CA MET A 104 -6.18 0.95 -14.12
C MET A 104 -6.63 0.39 -15.46
N LYS A 105 -7.48 1.12 -16.19
CA LYS A 105 -8.12 0.66 -17.45
C LYS A 105 -7.68 1.45 -18.67
N GLU A 106 -7.06 2.61 -18.45
CA GLU A 106 -6.61 3.49 -19.53
C GLU A 106 -5.19 3.11 -19.98
N PRO A 107 -4.78 3.46 -21.20
CA PRO A 107 -3.41 3.26 -21.67
C PRO A 107 -2.36 3.95 -20.78
N SER A 108 -2.74 5.05 -20.12
CA SER A 108 -1.92 5.75 -19.13
C SER A 108 -2.79 6.10 -17.93
N ASN A 109 -2.34 5.70 -16.74
CA ASN A 109 -3.07 5.94 -15.51
C ASN A 109 -2.18 6.66 -14.51
N THR A 110 -2.72 7.68 -13.85
CA THR A 110 -2.07 8.36 -12.73
C THR A 110 -2.70 7.91 -11.43
N VAL A 111 -1.87 7.44 -10.51
CA VAL A 111 -2.30 7.05 -9.15
C VAL A 111 -1.58 7.95 -8.16
N GLU A 112 -2.35 8.52 -7.24
CA GLU A 112 -1.84 9.34 -6.14
C GLU A 112 -2.31 8.74 -4.82
N VAL A 113 -1.35 8.47 -3.92
CA VAL A 113 -1.63 8.04 -2.54
C VAL A 113 -1.13 9.12 -1.61
N THR A 114 -2.03 9.74 -0.86
CA THR A 114 -1.71 10.81 0.08
C THR A 114 -1.97 10.34 1.50
N ILE A 115 -1.00 10.59 2.38
CA ILE A 115 -1.16 10.42 3.83
C ILE A 115 -0.76 11.73 4.50
N ASP A 116 -1.64 12.24 5.38
CA ASP A 116 -1.38 13.47 6.13
C ASP A 116 -0.07 13.35 6.92
N GLY A 117 0.77 14.37 6.85
CA GLY A 117 2.09 14.39 7.50
C GLY A 117 3.20 13.59 6.80
N VAL A 118 2.87 12.77 5.78
CA VAL A 118 3.84 12.03 4.96
C VAL A 118 4.01 12.70 3.59
N GLY A 119 2.90 13.06 2.95
CA GLY A 119 2.88 13.66 1.62
C GLY A 119 2.12 12.80 0.60
N THR A 120 2.40 13.04 -0.69
CA THR A 120 1.72 12.37 -1.81
C THR A 120 2.72 11.59 -2.64
N LEU A 121 2.52 10.29 -2.72
CA LEU A 121 3.18 9.40 -3.67
C LEU A 121 2.40 9.42 -4.98
N ARG A 122 3.01 9.88 -6.06
CA ARG A 122 2.39 9.96 -7.39
C ARG A 122 3.15 9.10 -8.38
N ASN A 123 2.44 8.23 -9.07
CA ASN A 123 2.99 7.33 -10.08
C ASN A 123 2.16 7.37 -11.36
N ILE A 124 2.82 7.15 -12.49
CA ILE A 124 2.19 7.00 -13.80
C ILE A 124 2.47 5.57 -14.27
N PHE A 125 1.40 4.85 -14.58
CA PHE A 125 1.45 3.49 -15.13
C PHE A 125 1.04 3.54 -16.60
N GLN A 126 1.88 2.97 -17.46
CA GLN A 126 1.63 2.86 -18.91
C GLN A 126 1.54 1.38 -19.27
N GLN A 127 0.57 1.05 -20.08
CA GLN A 127 0.37 -0.31 -20.66
C GLN A 127 1.06 -0.40 -22.02
#